data_3ad8385a18231704236b21a83a15e921
#
_entry.id   3ad8385a18231704236b21a83a15e921
#
_cell.length_a   1.000
_cell.length_b   1.000
_cell.length_c   1.000
_cell.angle_alpha   90.00
_cell.angle_beta   90.00
_cell.angle_gamma   90.00
#
_symmetry.space_group_name_H-M   'P 1'
#
loop_
_entity.id
_entity.type
_entity.pdbx_description
1 polymer ?
#
loop_
_entity_poly.entity_id
_entity_poly.type
_entity_poly.pdbx_seq_one_letter_code
_entity_poly.pdbx_strand_id
1 'polypeptide(L)'
;MRWKVSILLITLVLFTQLSYGDEILLKNGDRLTGKIVKLVDGKLTLKSDLTGEVTVELTNIQTLSSDEPLTVNLKDGTGLNQKINSAQAGRFSIAGDATVRAQEFAVGDIVSINPPVPKWTGNLSAGITSTHGNTKTESMTGSVEIKKRTDKDRTALNADYAKTKQDDPDTGQEETIEDWWRAHAKYDYFFSKKMYAYLDGRYEKDAIADLERRVTIGIGGGYQWIESPNLNFSTELGLASLYEKFDNQTESNSDITAQLGYNFDKKLMKNLSFINTLTYYPALEKFSDYYLTTTAELRSNFTATLFLNLKAILDYDATPAIGAHKTDVKYFLGLGYSF
;
A
#
# COMPACT_ATOMS: atom_id res chain seq x y z
N MET A 1 -14.07 88.33 21.38
CA MET A 1 -14.42 87.15 20.52
C MET A 1 -13.22 86.23 20.52
N ARG A 2 -13.28 85.13 21.30
CA ARG A 2 -12.14 84.23 21.52
C ARG A 2 -12.40 82.93 20.70
N TRP A 3 -11.60 82.64 19.65
CA TRP A 3 -11.63 81.42 18.91
C TRP A 3 -10.83 80.33 19.69
N LYS A 4 -11.53 79.23 20.02
CA LYS A 4 -10.93 78.01 20.54
C LYS A 4 -10.58 77.11 19.36
N VAL A 5 -9.28 76.92 19.15
CA VAL A 5 -8.78 75.92 18.19
C VAL A 5 -8.70 74.59 18.93
N SER A 6 -9.58 73.69 18.57
CA SER A 6 -9.54 72.32 19.04
C SER A 6 -8.58 71.48 18.15
N ILE A 7 -7.46 71.07 18.72
CA ILE A 7 -6.52 70.14 18.09
C ILE A 7 -7.05 68.73 18.26
N LEU A 8 -7.49 68.17 17.16
CA LEU A 8 -7.90 66.74 17.08
C LEU A 8 -6.65 65.87 16.93
N LEU A 9 -6.25 65.21 18.01
CA LEU A 9 -5.15 64.22 17.99
C LEU A 9 -5.66 62.92 17.36
N ILE A 10 -5.30 62.69 16.09
CA ILE A 10 -5.55 61.42 15.41
C ILE A 10 -4.45 60.45 15.85
N THR A 11 -4.80 59.53 16.77
CA THR A 11 -3.95 58.40 17.15
C THR A 11 -4.02 57.36 16.06
N LEU A 12 -3.00 57.28 15.22
CA LEU A 12 -2.81 56.26 14.23
C LEU A 12 -2.41 54.95 14.95
N VAL A 13 -3.40 54.09 15.22
CA VAL A 13 -3.15 52.75 15.70
C VAL A 13 -2.63 51.93 14.51
N LEU A 14 -1.32 51.75 14.45
CA LEU A 14 -0.69 50.76 13.58
C LEU A 14 -1.12 49.37 14.04
N PHE A 15 -2.13 48.81 13.39
CA PHE A 15 -2.36 47.37 13.44
C PHE A 15 -1.20 46.69 12.73
N THR A 16 -0.18 46.28 13.47
CA THR A 16 0.75 45.28 13.01
C THR A 16 -0.07 44.00 12.82
N GLN A 17 -0.36 43.65 11.59
CA GLN A 17 -0.84 42.30 11.28
C GLN A 17 0.30 41.36 11.65
N LEU A 18 0.21 40.73 12.82
CA LEU A 18 1.02 39.59 13.16
C LEU A 18 0.67 38.52 12.11
N SER A 19 1.56 38.31 11.16
CA SER A 19 1.49 37.19 10.25
C SER A 19 1.66 35.94 11.11
N TYR A 20 0.54 35.29 11.44
CA TYR A 20 0.54 34.03 12.13
C TYR A 20 0.92 32.95 11.10
N GLY A 21 2.01 32.29 11.33
CA GLY A 21 2.51 31.15 10.58
C GLY A 21 3.38 30.32 11.50
N ASP A 22 3.44 29.02 11.26
CA ASP A 22 4.38 28.18 11.98
C ASP A 22 5.81 28.68 11.74
N GLU A 23 6.67 28.60 12.75
CA GLU A 23 8.05 29.09 12.70
C GLU A 23 9.02 27.97 13.05
N ILE A 24 10.09 27.87 12.30
CA ILE A 24 11.23 26.97 12.57
C ILE A 24 12.48 27.83 12.72
N LEU A 25 13.14 27.74 13.86
CA LEU A 25 14.44 28.35 14.10
C LEU A 25 15.52 27.29 13.87
N LEU A 26 16.46 27.58 13.00
CA LEU A 26 17.58 26.70 12.68
C LEU A 26 18.78 26.95 13.61
N LYS A 27 19.65 25.98 13.76
CA LYS A 27 20.85 26.07 14.60
C LYS A 27 21.86 27.14 14.13
N ASN A 28 21.83 27.52 12.86
CA ASN A 28 22.64 28.60 12.30
C ASN A 28 22.03 29.99 12.53
N GLY A 29 20.85 30.09 13.18
CA GLY A 29 20.13 31.32 13.46
C GLY A 29 19.10 31.72 12.41
N ASP A 30 19.01 31.03 11.28
CA ASP A 30 17.99 31.30 10.24
C ASP A 30 16.60 30.96 10.74
N ARG A 31 15.60 31.74 10.29
CA ARG A 31 14.18 31.50 10.56
C ARG A 31 13.44 31.20 9.28
N LEU A 32 12.63 30.15 9.33
CA LEU A 32 11.71 29.78 8.28
C LEU A 32 10.29 29.92 8.80
N THR A 33 9.45 30.64 8.07
CA THR A 33 8.03 30.85 8.38
C THR A 33 7.15 30.25 7.29
N GLY A 34 6.03 29.64 7.70
CA GLY A 34 5.09 28.99 6.78
C GLY A 34 4.19 28.03 7.55
N LYS A 35 3.65 27.03 6.88
CA LYS A 35 2.87 25.95 7.49
C LYS A 35 3.71 24.68 7.60
N ILE A 36 3.86 24.13 8.81
CA ILE A 36 4.48 22.82 9.01
C ILE A 36 3.54 21.76 8.43
N VAL A 37 3.97 21.12 7.34
CA VAL A 37 3.19 20.12 6.64
C VAL A 37 3.34 18.77 7.33
N LYS A 38 4.58 18.32 7.47
CA LYS A 38 4.91 17.01 8.07
C LYS A 38 6.38 16.93 8.48
N LEU A 39 6.66 16.01 9.39
CA LEU A 39 8.02 15.48 9.66
C LEU A 39 7.96 13.96 9.54
N VAL A 40 8.76 13.41 8.65
CA VAL A 40 8.87 11.96 8.40
C VAL A 40 10.33 11.64 8.10
N ASP A 41 10.83 10.54 8.63
CA ASP A 41 12.23 10.08 8.44
C ASP A 41 13.28 11.15 8.73
N GLY A 42 13.04 11.97 9.78
CA GLY A 42 13.94 13.04 10.20
C GLY A 42 13.94 14.28 9.31
N LYS A 43 13.04 14.38 8.34
CA LYS A 43 12.89 15.51 7.42
C LYS A 43 11.58 16.25 7.67
N LEU A 44 11.68 17.53 8.05
CA LEU A 44 10.55 18.42 8.23
C LEU A 44 10.27 19.17 6.94
N THR A 45 9.04 19.12 6.45
CA THR A 45 8.55 19.86 5.29
C THR A 45 7.73 21.05 5.79
N LEU A 46 8.14 22.25 5.41
CA LEU A 46 7.44 23.53 5.64
C LEU A 46 6.93 24.04 4.29
N LYS A 47 5.68 24.47 4.22
CA LYS A 47 5.11 25.14 3.04
C LYS A 47 5.09 26.63 3.29
N SER A 48 5.89 27.39 2.54
CA SER A 48 5.90 28.85 2.54
C SER A 48 5.16 29.37 1.31
N ASP A 49 4.44 30.47 1.49
CA ASP A 49 3.69 31.12 0.39
C ASP A 49 4.62 31.71 -0.67
N LEU A 50 5.85 32.06 -0.30
CA LEU A 50 6.81 32.70 -1.20
C LEU A 50 7.72 31.69 -1.91
N THR A 51 8.19 30.65 -1.20
CA THR A 51 9.20 29.71 -1.69
C THR A 51 8.65 28.32 -2.03
N GLY A 52 7.36 28.08 -1.74
CA GLY A 52 6.77 26.75 -1.88
C GLY A 52 7.19 25.81 -0.76
N GLU A 53 7.38 24.53 -1.06
CA GLU A 53 7.79 23.52 -0.06
C GLU A 53 9.31 23.54 0.17
N VAL A 54 9.69 23.72 1.42
CA VAL A 54 11.08 23.68 1.90
C VAL A 54 11.23 22.48 2.83
N THR A 55 12.27 21.68 2.63
CA THR A 55 12.57 20.53 3.49
C THR A 55 13.83 20.80 4.30
N VAL A 56 13.76 20.54 5.61
CA VAL A 56 14.85 20.75 6.58
C VAL A 56 15.08 19.47 7.38
N GLU A 57 16.33 19.08 7.56
CA GLU A 57 16.71 17.97 8.44
C GLU A 57 16.41 18.35 9.91
N LEU A 58 15.75 17.45 10.67
CA LEU A 58 15.43 17.66 12.09
C LEU A 58 16.67 18.03 12.93
N THR A 59 17.82 17.44 12.59
CA THR A 59 19.10 17.70 13.25
C THR A 59 19.57 19.15 13.14
N ASN A 60 19.08 19.92 12.16
CA ASN A 60 19.40 21.32 11.96
C ASN A 60 18.42 22.28 12.66
N ILE A 61 17.34 21.75 13.23
CA ILE A 61 16.31 22.54 13.91
C ILE A 61 16.73 22.77 15.35
N GLN A 62 16.68 24.02 15.77
CA GLN A 62 16.91 24.45 17.13
C GLN A 62 15.63 24.43 17.97
N THR A 63 14.55 25.02 17.45
CA THR A 63 13.21 24.99 18.05
C THR A 63 12.16 25.25 16.99
N LEU A 64 10.89 24.98 17.33
CA LEU A 64 9.76 25.20 16.41
C LEU A 64 8.53 25.65 17.20
N SER A 65 7.63 26.35 16.51
CA SER A 65 6.32 26.75 17.03
C SER A 65 5.25 26.59 15.97
N SER A 66 4.00 26.39 16.37
CA SER A 66 2.86 26.23 15.47
C SER A 66 1.66 27.07 15.90
N ASP A 67 0.95 27.63 14.92
CA ASP A 67 -0.29 28.38 15.15
C ASP A 67 -1.49 27.45 15.32
N GLU A 68 -1.44 26.27 14.68
CA GLU A 68 -2.48 25.23 14.77
C GLU A 68 -1.95 24.01 15.57
N PRO A 69 -2.85 23.23 16.16
CA PRO A 69 -2.45 21.95 16.76
C PRO A 69 -1.77 21.04 15.74
N LEU A 70 -0.64 20.45 16.11
CA LEU A 70 0.09 19.45 15.34
C LEU A 70 0.00 18.10 16.02
N THR A 71 -0.16 17.03 15.22
CA THR A 71 0.01 15.67 15.73
C THR A 71 1.49 15.34 15.79
N VAL A 72 2.05 15.21 16.99
CA VAL A 72 3.47 14.93 17.22
C VAL A 72 3.62 13.60 17.91
N ASN A 73 4.43 12.70 17.36
CA ASN A 73 4.80 11.44 17.99
C ASN A 73 6.26 11.50 18.46
N LEU A 74 6.49 11.09 19.69
CA LEU A 74 7.81 11.09 20.34
C LEU A 74 8.39 9.67 20.40
N LYS A 75 9.71 9.59 20.64
CA LYS A 75 10.45 8.31 20.73
C LYS A 75 9.99 7.38 21.84
N ASP A 76 9.47 7.94 22.93
CA ASP A 76 8.92 7.18 24.05
C ASP A 76 7.51 6.62 23.80
N GLY A 77 6.93 6.88 22.62
CA GLY A 77 5.58 6.49 22.23
C GLY A 77 4.51 7.52 22.59
N THR A 78 4.87 8.65 23.21
CA THR A 78 3.93 9.73 23.50
C THR A 78 3.39 10.35 22.23
N GLY A 79 2.07 10.40 22.07
CA GLY A 79 1.36 11.12 21.03
C GLY A 79 0.77 12.42 21.57
N LEU A 80 1.05 13.54 20.93
CA LEU A 80 0.53 14.88 21.26
C LEU A 80 -0.33 15.38 20.12
N ASN A 81 -1.41 16.08 20.43
CA ASN A 81 -2.20 16.82 19.45
C ASN A 81 -2.46 18.22 20.00
N GLN A 82 -1.43 19.06 19.96
CA GLN A 82 -1.41 20.36 20.62
C GLN A 82 -0.66 21.40 19.78
N LYS A 83 -0.91 22.70 20.07
CA LYS A 83 -0.05 23.76 19.59
C LYS A 83 1.32 23.65 20.22
N ILE A 84 2.34 23.85 19.40
CA ILE A 84 3.73 23.86 19.82
C ILE A 84 4.18 25.31 20.01
N ASN A 85 4.87 25.55 21.12
CA ASN A 85 5.54 26.81 21.37
C ASN A 85 7.05 26.60 21.36
N SER A 86 7.78 27.57 20.85
CA SER A 86 9.23 27.58 20.96
C SER A 86 9.65 27.66 22.44
N ALA A 87 10.70 26.93 22.77
CA ALA A 87 11.30 26.92 24.10
C ALA A 87 12.80 27.19 23.99
N GLN A 88 13.58 26.87 25.03
CA GLN A 88 15.03 26.99 24.98
C GLN A 88 15.66 26.20 23.83
N ALA A 89 16.89 26.49 23.47
CA ALA A 89 17.61 25.83 22.39
C ALA A 89 17.56 24.28 22.53
N GLY A 90 17.13 23.61 21.46
CA GLY A 90 16.98 22.15 21.41
C GLY A 90 15.67 21.63 22.00
N ARG A 91 14.75 22.50 22.45
CA ARG A 91 13.48 22.13 23.08
C ARG A 91 12.30 22.83 22.43
N PHE A 92 11.12 22.23 22.59
CA PHE A 92 9.82 22.84 22.33
C PHE A 92 8.90 22.58 23.51
N SER A 93 7.85 23.37 23.65
CA SER A 93 6.86 23.21 24.72
C SER A 93 5.45 23.12 24.15
N ILE A 94 4.56 22.48 24.89
CA ILE A 94 3.12 22.53 24.67
C ILE A 94 2.47 23.37 25.75
N ALA A 95 1.46 24.19 25.36
CA ALA A 95 0.62 24.86 26.35
C ALA A 95 -0.28 23.82 26.99
N GLY A 96 -0.31 23.76 28.33
CA GLY A 96 -1.25 22.91 29.05
C GLY A 96 -2.70 23.33 28.78
N ASP A 97 -3.60 22.37 28.80
CA ASP A 97 -5.05 22.55 28.78
C ASP A 97 -5.69 21.86 30.00
N ALA A 98 -7.02 21.71 30.00
CA ALA A 98 -7.77 21.06 31.09
C ALA A 98 -7.37 19.59 31.31
N THR A 99 -6.74 18.93 30.31
CA THR A 99 -6.41 17.51 30.32
C THR A 99 -4.90 17.23 30.28
N VAL A 100 -4.11 18.16 29.72
CA VAL A 100 -2.66 18.02 29.55
C VAL A 100 -1.93 19.16 30.27
N ARG A 101 -0.94 18.81 31.08
CA ARG A 101 -0.08 19.83 31.72
C ARG A 101 0.91 20.41 30.71
N ALA A 102 1.26 21.69 30.89
CA ALA A 102 2.36 22.31 30.15
C ALA A 102 3.65 21.51 30.35
N GLN A 103 4.29 21.09 29.28
CA GLN A 103 5.51 20.27 29.30
C GLN A 103 6.47 20.72 28.22
N GLU A 104 7.76 20.48 28.47
CA GLU A 104 8.82 20.71 27.49
C GLU A 104 9.43 19.38 27.04
N PHE A 105 9.69 19.27 25.74
CA PHE A 105 10.26 18.11 25.08
C PHE A 105 11.50 18.49 24.28
N ALA A 106 12.42 17.56 24.10
CA ALA A 106 13.55 17.79 23.19
C ALA A 106 13.09 17.68 21.73
N VAL A 107 13.55 18.59 20.87
CA VAL A 107 13.30 18.54 19.42
C VAL A 107 13.80 17.23 18.83
N GLY A 108 14.94 16.72 19.33
CA GLY A 108 15.52 15.45 18.90
C GLY A 108 14.71 14.20 19.24
N ASP A 109 13.69 14.31 20.12
CA ASP A 109 12.81 13.19 20.47
C ASP A 109 11.58 13.08 19.55
N ILE A 110 11.37 14.05 18.66
CA ILE A 110 10.30 13.98 17.67
C ILE A 110 10.60 12.87 16.66
N VAL A 111 9.69 11.93 16.53
CA VAL A 111 9.71 10.86 15.51
C VAL A 111 8.97 11.33 14.26
N SER A 112 7.77 11.91 14.45
CA SER A 112 6.97 12.43 13.34
C SER A 112 6.11 13.62 13.78
N ILE A 113 5.81 14.50 12.80
CA ILE A 113 4.79 15.54 12.91
C ILE A 113 3.83 15.35 11.76
N ASN A 114 2.51 15.36 12.05
CA ASN A 114 1.45 15.16 11.07
C ASN A 114 1.78 13.97 10.13
N PRO A 115 2.07 12.78 10.66
CA PRO A 115 2.37 11.64 9.81
C PRO A 115 1.19 11.40 8.87
N PRO A 116 1.45 11.05 7.59
CA PRO A 116 0.37 10.75 6.67
C PRO A 116 -0.47 9.61 7.25
N VAL A 117 -1.80 9.83 7.32
CA VAL A 117 -2.73 8.80 7.79
C VAL A 117 -2.68 7.65 6.77
N PRO A 118 -2.35 6.43 7.21
CA PRO A 118 -2.35 5.28 6.32
C PRO A 118 -3.73 5.09 5.70
N LYS A 119 -3.82 5.22 4.38
CA LYS A 119 -5.07 5.07 3.63
C LYS A 119 -5.12 3.68 3.01
N TRP A 120 -6.32 3.18 2.82
CA TRP A 120 -6.56 2.10 1.88
C TRP A 120 -6.30 2.63 0.47
N THR A 121 -5.56 1.88 -0.30
CA THR A 121 -5.35 2.10 -1.73
C THR A 121 -5.78 0.84 -2.45
N GLY A 122 -6.26 0.97 -3.65
CA GLY A 122 -6.72 -0.19 -4.38
C GLY A 122 -6.74 0.03 -5.88
N ASN A 123 -6.90 -1.10 -6.58
CA ASN A 123 -7.02 -1.18 -8.01
C ASN A 123 -8.21 -2.07 -8.35
N LEU A 124 -9.05 -1.62 -9.24
CA LEU A 124 -10.10 -2.41 -9.86
C LEU A 124 -9.79 -2.49 -11.34
N SER A 125 -9.84 -3.66 -11.95
CA SER A 125 -9.71 -3.79 -13.39
C SER A 125 -10.73 -4.78 -13.94
N ALA A 126 -11.17 -4.53 -15.18
CA ALA A 126 -12.06 -5.42 -15.92
C ALA A 126 -11.65 -5.46 -17.38
N GLY A 127 -11.83 -6.60 -18.00
CA GLY A 127 -11.64 -6.83 -19.43
C GLY A 127 -12.82 -7.61 -20.01
N ILE A 128 -13.24 -7.23 -21.21
CA ILE A 128 -14.25 -7.94 -21.99
C ILE A 128 -13.69 -8.07 -23.39
N THR A 129 -13.71 -9.29 -23.92
CA THR A 129 -13.33 -9.58 -25.30
C THR A 129 -14.45 -10.36 -25.95
N SER A 130 -14.83 -9.96 -27.15
CA SER A 130 -15.81 -10.70 -27.98
C SER A 130 -15.28 -10.81 -29.41
N THR A 131 -15.24 -12.02 -29.92
CA THR A 131 -14.89 -12.31 -31.31
C THR A 131 -16.06 -12.93 -32.03
N HIS A 132 -16.26 -12.59 -33.29
CA HIS A 132 -17.32 -13.11 -34.14
C HIS A 132 -16.76 -13.47 -35.50
N GLY A 133 -17.25 -14.54 -36.09
CA GLY A 133 -16.82 -15.02 -37.41
C GLY A 133 -16.70 -16.52 -37.43
N ASN A 134 -15.57 -17.04 -37.88
CA ASN A 134 -15.29 -18.49 -37.92
C ASN A 134 -15.19 -19.10 -36.51
N THR A 135 -14.88 -18.27 -35.52
CA THR A 135 -14.92 -18.62 -34.09
C THR A 135 -15.68 -17.52 -33.37
N LYS A 136 -16.60 -17.90 -32.51
CA LYS A 136 -17.27 -16.96 -31.62
C LYS A 136 -16.81 -17.24 -30.20
N THR A 137 -16.20 -16.25 -29.58
CA THR A 137 -15.67 -16.34 -28.21
C THR A 137 -16.08 -15.10 -27.43
N GLU A 138 -16.55 -15.30 -26.21
CA GLU A 138 -16.85 -14.22 -25.26
C GLU A 138 -16.06 -14.45 -23.98
N SER A 139 -15.25 -13.49 -23.60
CA SER A 139 -14.42 -13.54 -22.39
C SER A 139 -14.69 -12.34 -21.50
N MET A 140 -14.81 -12.58 -20.20
CA MET A 140 -14.92 -11.58 -19.17
C MET A 140 -13.88 -11.84 -18.07
N THR A 141 -13.13 -10.81 -17.70
CA THR A 141 -12.15 -10.87 -16.62
C THR A 141 -12.39 -9.73 -15.63
N GLY A 142 -12.07 -9.98 -14.37
CA GLY A 142 -12.13 -8.99 -13.31
C GLY A 142 -11.03 -9.19 -12.27
N SER A 143 -10.49 -8.08 -11.75
CA SER A 143 -9.46 -8.11 -10.70
C SER A 143 -9.67 -6.98 -9.71
N VAL A 144 -9.52 -7.30 -8.43
CA VAL A 144 -9.57 -6.35 -7.32
C VAL A 144 -8.31 -6.52 -6.51
N GLU A 145 -7.65 -5.42 -6.19
CA GLU A 145 -6.48 -5.38 -5.32
C GLU A 145 -6.67 -4.24 -4.32
N ILE A 146 -6.62 -4.53 -3.02
CA ILE A 146 -6.76 -3.54 -1.95
C ILE A 146 -5.61 -3.71 -0.98
N LYS A 147 -4.94 -2.61 -0.65
CA LYS A 147 -3.79 -2.59 0.26
C LYS A 147 -3.91 -1.48 1.29
N LYS A 148 -3.38 -1.76 2.47
CA LYS A 148 -3.11 -0.73 3.49
C LYS A 148 -1.76 -1.02 4.12
N ARG A 149 -0.91 0.00 4.23
CA ARG A 149 0.39 -0.06 4.89
C ARG A 149 0.45 0.98 6.00
N THR A 150 0.70 0.53 7.22
CA THR A 150 1.02 1.37 8.37
C THR A 150 2.48 1.18 8.78
N ASP A 151 2.97 1.87 9.79
CA ASP A 151 4.34 1.66 10.28
C ASP A 151 4.55 0.24 10.81
N LYS A 152 3.49 -0.39 11.35
CA LYS A 152 3.56 -1.70 12.03
C LYS A 152 2.94 -2.84 11.26
N ASP A 153 2.07 -2.59 10.30
CA ASP A 153 1.35 -3.65 9.60
C ASP A 153 1.13 -3.35 8.11
N ARG A 154 0.89 -4.41 7.36
CA ARG A 154 0.44 -4.34 5.97
C ARG A 154 -0.68 -5.36 5.77
N THR A 155 -1.80 -4.92 5.24
CA THR A 155 -2.90 -5.77 4.82
C THR A 155 -3.02 -5.71 3.30
N ALA A 156 -3.17 -6.85 2.66
CA ALA A 156 -3.43 -6.99 1.24
C ALA A 156 -4.59 -7.94 1.01
N LEU A 157 -5.53 -7.53 0.15
CA LEU A 157 -6.67 -8.32 -0.27
C LEU A 157 -6.69 -8.31 -1.80
N ASN A 158 -6.78 -9.47 -2.42
CA ASN A 158 -6.84 -9.61 -3.86
C ASN A 158 -7.97 -10.57 -4.23
N ALA A 159 -8.62 -10.32 -5.36
CA ALA A 159 -9.53 -11.26 -5.97
C ALA A 159 -9.43 -11.17 -7.49
N ASP A 160 -9.39 -12.31 -8.15
CA ASP A 160 -9.36 -12.44 -9.61
C ASP A 160 -10.49 -13.37 -10.05
N TYR A 161 -11.10 -13.06 -11.21
CA TYR A 161 -12.15 -13.85 -11.85
C TYR A 161 -11.95 -13.84 -13.34
N ALA A 162 -12.18 -14.98 -13.99
CA ALA A 162 -12.31 -15.06 -15.43
C ALA A 162 -13.36 -16.10 -15.85
N LYS A 163 -14.07 -15.78 -16.91
CA LYS A 163 -14.98 -16.70 -17.59
C LYS A 163 -14.90 -16.48 -19.08
N THR A 164 -14.70 -17.57 -19.82
CA THR A 164 -14.65 -17.56 -21.28
C THR A 164 -15.58 -18.63 -21.82
N LYS A 165 -16.41 -18.24 -22.77
CA LYS A 165 -17.29 -19.13 -23.52
C LYS A 165 -16.89 -19.09 -24.99
N GLN A 166 -17.02 -20.22 -25.65
CA GLN A 166 -16.73 -20.38 -27.08
C GLN A 166 -17.81 -21.24 -27.72
N ASP A 167 -18.24 -20.83 -28.93
CA ASP A 167 -19.09 -21.71 -29.73
C ASP A 167 -18.22 -22.82 -30.34
N ASP A 168 -18.60 -24.10 -30.09
CA ASP A 168 -18.01 -25.25 -30.73
C ASP A 168 -18.21 -25.15 -32.25
N PRO A 169 -17.15 -25.19 -33.05
CA PRO A 169 -17.23 -24.98 -34.47
C PRO A 169 -17.97 -26.09 -35.21
N ASP A 170 -18.07 -27.32 -34.65
CA ASP A 170 -18.70 -28.48 -35.26
C ASP A 170 -20.21 -28.58 -34.93
N THR A 171 -20.57 -28.22 -33.70
CA THR A 171 -21.95 -28.34 -33.19
C THR A 171 -22.69 -27.02 -33.10
N GLY A 172 -21.98 -25.90 -33.09
CA GLY A 172 -22.51 -24.57 -32.82
C GLY A 172 -23.06 -24.35 -31.40
N GLN A 173 -22.78 -25.30 -30.48
CA GLN A 173 -23.18 -25.16 -29.09
C GLN A 173 -22.16 -24.31 -28.31
N GLU A 174 -22.65 -23.51 -27.40
CA GLU A 174 -21.80 -22.72 -26.51
C GLU A 174 -21.20 -23.63 -25.43
N GLU A 175 -19.87 -23.63 -25.34
CA GLU A 175 -19.09 -24.34 -24.34
C GLU A 175 -18.32 -23.30 -23.46
N THR A 176 -18.27 -23.56 -22.15
CA THR A 176 -17.42 -22.80 -21.23
C THR A 176 -16.03 -23.42 -21.22
N ILE A 177 -15.02 -22.66 -21.65
CA ILE A 177 -13.63 -23.11 -21.76
C ILE A 177 -12.73 -22.50 -20.67
N GLU A 178 -13.24 -21.55 -19.88
CA GLU A 178 -12.59 -20.96 -18.73
C GLU A 178 -13.67 -20.52 -17.73
N ASP A 179 -13.59 -20.94 -16.45
CA ASP A 179 -14.46 -20.47 -15.38
C ASP A 179 -13.78 -20.70 -14.03
N TRP A 180 -13.10 -19.68 -13.55
CA TRP A 180 -12.36 -19.74 -12.29
C TRP A 180 -12.39 -18.43 -11.54
N TRP A 181 -12.16 -18.53 -10.24
CA TRP A 181 -11.91 -17.37 -9.39
C TRP A 181 -10.97 -17.73 -8.24
N ARG A 182 -10.26 -16.72 -7.75
CA ARG A 182 -9.43 -16.81 -6.57
C ARG A 182 -9.58 -15.59 -5.68
N ALA A 183 -9.42 -15.79 -4.39
CA ALA A 183 -9.33 -14.72 -3.40
C ALA A 183 -8.08 -14.96 -2.54
N HIS A 184 -7.41 -13.88 -2.19
CA HIS A 184 -6.19 -13.90 -1.40
C HIS A 184 -6.24 -12.79 -0.36
N ALA A 185 -5.96 -13.12 0.90
CA ALA A 185 -5.88 -12.19 2.02
C ALA A 185 -4.58 -12.42 2.77
N LYS A 186 -3.83 -11.35 3.00
CA LYS A 186 -2.55 -11.40 3.69
C LYS A 186 -2.44 -10.29 4.71
N TYR A 187 -1.92 -10.63 5.88
CA TYR A 187 -1.60 -9.69 6.94
C TYR A 187 -0.16 -9.87 7.38
N ASP A 188 0.63 -8.79 7.34
CA ASP A 188 2.01 -8.75 7.79
C ASP A 188 2.14 -7.84 9.01
N TYR A 189 2.81 -8.31 10.06
CA TYR A 189 3.15 -7.54 11.24
C TYR A 189 4.66 -7.29 11.30
N PHE A 190 5.07 -6.03 11.26
CA PHE A 190 6.47 -5.60 11.21
C PHE A 190 7.06 -5.42 12.61
N PHE A 191 8.06 -6.22 12.95
CA PHE A 191 8.87 -6.07 14.19
C PHE A 191 9.91 -4.96 14.04
N SER A 192 10.34 -4.72 12.80
CA SER A 192 11.27 -3.65 12.44
C SER A 192 10.85 -3.07 11.09
N LYS A 193 11.55 -2.05 10.59
CA LYS A 193 11.30 -1.51 9.24
C LYS A 193 11.42 -2.56 8.12
N LYS A 194 12.09 -3.69 8.36
CA LYS A 194 12.39 -4.70 7.34
C LYS A 194 11.87 -6.09 7.65
N MET A 195 11.80 -6.49 8.92
CA MET A 195 11.41 -7.85 9.31
C MET A 195 9.95 -7.88 9.73
N TYR A 196 9.20 -8.86 9.22
CA TYR A 196 7.80 -9.06 9.55
C TYR A 196 7.45 -10.54 9.68
N ALA A 197 6.42 -10.85 10.47
CA ALA A 197 5.69 -12.11 10.40
C ALA A 197 4.47 -11.91 9.51
N TYR A 198 4.01 -12.98 8.87
CA TYR A 198 2.80 -12.93 8.06
C TYR A 198 1.82 -14.07 8.38
N LEU A 199 0.55 -13.77 8.13
CA LEU A 199 -0.54 -14.72 7.97
C LEU A 199 -1.07 -14.56 6.54
N ASP A 200 -1.18 -15.67 5.82
CA ASP A 200 -1.56 -15.72 4.40
C ASP A 200 -2.73 -16.69 4.23
N GLY A 201 -3.74 -16.30 3.51
CA GLY A 201 -4.91 -17.14 3.21
C GLY A 201 -5.31 -17.01 1.73
N ARG A 202 -5.46 -18.13 1.04
CA ARG A 202 -5.89 -18.18 -0.35
C ARG A 202 -7.02 -19.18 -0.53
N TYR A 203 -7.96 -18.82 -1.35
CA TYR A 203 -9.04 -19.69 -1.84
C TYR A 203 -9.06 -19.64 -3.36
N GLU A 204 -9.18 -20.78 -4.00
CA GLU A 204 -9.23 -20.93 -5.45
C GLU A 204 -10.30 -21.95 -5.85
N LYS A 205 -10.97 -21.70 -6.97
CA LYS A 205 -11.87 -22.62 -7.66
C LYS A 205 -11.63 -22.50 -9.15
N ASP A 206 -11.60 -23.64 -9.86
CA ASP A 206 -11.43 -23.69 -11.31
C ASP A 206 -12.27 -24.85 -11.86
N ALA A 207 -13.38 -24.53 -12.53
CA ALA A 207 -14.33 -25.52 -13.02
C ALA A 207 -13.77 -26.35 -14.21
N ILE A 208 -12.84 -25.76 -14.97
CA ILE A 208 -12.25 -26.43 -16.14
C ILE A 208 -11.12 -27.41 -15.72
N ALA A 209 -10.43 -27.06 -14.64
CA ALA A 209 -9.42 -27.92 -14.02
C ALA A 209 -10.03 -28.95 -13.05
N ASP A 210 -11.36 -29.12 -13.02
CA ASP A 210 -12.09 -29.95 -12.05
C ASP A 210 -11.74 -29.62 -10.58
N LEU A 211 -11.23 -28.42 -10.30
CA LEU A 211 -10.88 -27.97 -8.96
C LEU A 211 -12.11 -27.39 -8.24
N GLU A 212 -12.78 -28.22 -7.42
CA GLU A 212 -13.90 -27.75 -6.58
C GLU A 212 -13.43 -26.61 -5.65
N ARG A 213 -12.29 -26.82 -5.00
CA ARG A 213 -11.63 -25.82 -4.16
C ARG A 213 -10.19 -26.18 -3.81
N ARG A 214 -9.35 -25.14 -3.74
CA ARG A 214 -8.03 -25.19 -3.10
C ARG A 214 -8.04 -24.13 -2.02
N VAL A 215 -7.66 -24.51 -0.79
CA VAL A 215 -7.53 -23.60 0.36
C VAL A 215 -6.10 -23.70 0.85
N THR A 216 -5.41 -22.56 0.89
CA THR A 216 -4.06 -22.48 1.44
C THR A 216 -4.07 -21.52 2.62
N ILE A 217 -3.54 -21.96 3.76
CA ILE A 217 -3.34 -21.10 4.94
C ILE A 217 -1.88 -21.21 5.35
N GLY A 218 -1.17 -20.12 5.32
CA GLY A 218 0.27 -20.03 5.59
C GLY A 218 0.62 -19.05 6.69
N ILE A 219 1.68 -19.35 7.41
CA ILE A 219 2.31 -18.48 8.39
C ILE A 219 3.83 -18.49 8.19
N GLY A 220 4.47 -17.37 8.43
CA GLY A 220 5.92 -17.31 8.28
C GLY A 220 6.53 -15.96 8.61
N GLY A 221 7.77 -15.81 8.19
CA GLY A 221 8.53 -14.57 8.28
C GLY A 221 8.90 -14.03 6.90
N GLY A 222 9.03 -12.73 6.81
CA GLY A 222 9.46 -12.05 5.61
C GLY A 222 10.49 -10.97 5.88
N TYR A 223 11.23 -10.64 4.84
CA TYR A 223 12.22 -9.58 4.86
C TYR A 223 12.02 -8.61 3.71
N GLN A 224 11.77 -7.34 4.04
CA GLN A 224 11.64 -6.24 3.09
C GLN A 224 13.03 -5.71 2.76
N TRP A 225 13.59 -6.12 1.63
CA TRP A 225 14.92 -5.70 1.18
C TRP A 225 14.94 -4.23 0.79
N ILE A 226 13.94 -3.84 -0.01
CA ILE A 226 13.78 -2.49 -0.55
C ILE A 226 12.31 -2.10 -0.43
N GLU A 227 12.03 -0.94 0.15
CA GLU A 227 10.71 -0.30 0.18
C GLU A 227 10.88 1.16 -0.22
N SER A 228 10.52 1.49 -1.45
CA SER A 228 10.63 2.83 -2.02
C SER A 228 9.50 3.10 -3.02
N PRO A 229 9.26 4.36 -3.40
CA PRO A 229 8.23 4.70 -4.40
C PRO A 229 8.47 4.11 -5.80
N ASN A 230 9.69 3.67 -6.10
CA ASN A 230 10.07 3.18 -7.43
C ASN A 230 10.42 1.69 -7.46
N LEU A 231 10.71 1.09 -6.31
CA LEU A 231 11.13 -0.31 -6.22
C LEU A 231 10.76 -0.86 -4.85
N ASN A 232 9.98 -1.95 -4.86
CA ASN A 232 9.69 -2.76 -3.69
C ASN A 232 10.13 -4.19 -3.95
N PHE A 233 10.85 -4.76 -2.99
CA PHE A 233 11.30 -6.15 -3.06
C PHE A 233 11.30 -6.76 -1.67
N SER A 234 10.59 -7.88 -1.53
CA SER A 234 10.56 -8.69 -0.30
C SER A 234 10.63 -10.16 -0.62
N THR A 235 11.14 -10.93 0.33
CA THR A 235 11.17 -12.40 0.29
C THR A 235 10.52 -12.97 1.54
N GLU A 236 9.96 -14.16 1.43
CA GLU A 236 9.16 -14.81 2.45
C GLU A 236 9.52 -16.29 2.58
N LEU A 237 9.50 -16.77 3.82
CA LEU A 237 9.68 -18.18 4.15
C LEU A 237 8.71 -18.54 5.28
N GLY A 238 8.01 -19.67 5.12
CA GLY A 238 7.05 -20.14 6.11
C GLY A 238 6.62 -21.58 5.90
N LEU A 239 5.53 -21.88 6.56
CA LEU A 239 4.80 -23.14 6.42
C LEU A 239 3.38 -22.84 6.02
N ALA A 240 2.78 -23.72 5.22
CA ALA A 240 1.38 -23.63 4.84
C ALA A 240 0.70 -25.01 4.92
N SER A 241 -0.60 -25.00 5.17
CA SER A 241 -1.49 -26.12 4.93
C SER A 241 -2.16 -25.89 3.59
N LEU A 242 -2.00 -26.82 2.67
CA LEU A 242 -2.61 -26.84 1.35
C LEU A 242 -3.69 -27.92 1.37
N TYR A 243 -4.94 -27.55 1.18
CA TYR A 243 -6.08 -28.45 1.06
C TYR A 243 -6.66 -28.34 -0.34
N GLU A 244 -6.87 -29.49 -0.99
CA GLU A 244 -7.42 -29.56 -2.34
C GLU A 244 -8.55 -30.58 -2.41
N LYS A 245 -9.59 -30.23 -3.14
CA LYS A 245 -10.67 -31.14 -3.51
C LYS A 245 -11.00 -30.96 -4.99
N PHE A 246 -11.03 -32.06 -5.72
CA PHE A 246 -11.37 -32.11 -7.13
C PHE A 246 -12.74 -32.74 -7.32
N ASP A 247 -13.54 -32.27 -8.30
CA ASP A 247 -14.89 -32.74 -8.58
C ASP A 247 -14.89 -34.19 -9.06
N ASN A 248 -13.83 -34.61 -9.76
CA ASN A 248 -13.67 -35.97 -10.31
C ASN A 248 -13.01 -36.95 -9.33
N GLN A 249 -12.76 -36.57 -8.07
CA GLN A 249 -12.16 -37.39 -7.03
C GLN A 249 -13.04 -37.45 -5.78
N THR A 250 -13.13 -38.66 -5.19
CA THR A 250 -13.90 -38.86 -3.96
C THR A 250 -13.15 -38.34 -2.73
N GLU A 251 -11.81 -38.43 -2.76
CA GLU A 251 -10.95 -38.06 -1.64
C GLU A 251 -10.40 -36.63 -1.86
N SER A 252 -10.14 -35.94 -0.75
CA SER A 252 -9.46 -34.64 -0.73
C SER A 252 -8.02 -34.83 -0.33
N ASN A 253 -7.12 -34.00 -0.85
CA ASN A 253 -5.72 -33.98 -0.48
C ASN A 253 -5.49 -32.89 0.58
N SER A 254 -4.59 -33.14 1.53
CA SER A 254 -4.19 -32.16 2.53
C SER A 254 -2.72 -32.34 2.86
N ASP A 255 -1.91 -31.33 2.53
CA ASP A 255 -0.47 -31.37 2.72
C ASP A 255 0.02 -30.23 3.60
N ILE A 256 1.04 -30.52 4.40
CA ILE A 256 1.84 -29.46 5.01
C ILE A 256 3.02 -29.17 4.10
N THR A 257 3.11 -27.93 3.65
CA THR A 257 4.11 -27.48 2.70
C THR A 257 5.04 -26.47 3.34
N ALA A 258 6.29 -26.37 2.88
CA ALA A 258 7.02 -25.12 3.04
C ALA A 258 6.37 -24.07 2.14
N GLN A 259 6.52 -22.80 2.49
CA GLN A 259 6.09 -21.68 1.66
C GLN A 259 7.29 -20.77 1.44
N LEU A 260 7.72 -20.66 0.18
CA LEU A 260 8.78 -19.74 -0.22
C LEU A 260 8.21 -18.76 -1.25
N GLY A 261 8.48 -17.48 -1.06
CA GLY A 261 7.93 -16.49 -1.98
C GLY A 261 8.76 -15.23 -2.09
N TYR A 262 8.45 -14.46 -3.12
CA TYR A 262 8.90 -13.09 -3.24
C TYR A 262 7.81 -12.19 -3.83
N ASN A 263 7.92 -10.91 -3.51
CA ASN A 263 7.15 -9.84 -4.12
C ASN A 263 8.11 -8.81 -4.69
N PHE A 264 7.91 -8.46 -5.95
CA PHE A 264 8.71 -7.50 -6.68
C PHE A 264 7.78 -6.51 -7.41
N ASP A 265 7.99 -5.22 -7.20
CA ASP A 265 7.25 -4.14 -7.86
C ASP A 265 8.25 -3.05 -8.24
N LYS A 266 8.36 -2.76 -9.53
CA LYS A 266 9.30 -1.78 -10.06
C LYS A 266 8.63 -0.82 -11.04
N LYS A 267 8.79 0.47 -10.78
CA LYS A 267 8.46 1.52 -11.74
C LYS A 267 9.51 1.56 -12.84
N LEU A 268 9.16 1.10 -14.04
CA LEU A 268 10.06 1.08 -15.19
C LEU A 268 10.17 2.46 -15.84
N MET A 269 9.04 3.19 -15.89
CA MET A 269 8.92 4.55 -16.42
C MET A 269 7.96 5.34 -15.52
N LYS A 270 7.79 6.64 -15.77
CA LYS A 270 6.86 7.49 -14.99
C LYS A 270 5.45 6.92 -14.90
N ASN A 271 4.99 6.27 -15.97
CA ASN A 271 3.64 5.73 -16.11
C ASN A 271 3.59 4.20 -16.27
N LEU A 272 4.72 3.50 -16.25
CA LEU A 272 4.79 2.05 -16.47
C LEU A 272 5.42 1.37 -15.26
N SER A 273 4.70 0.40 -14.68
CA SER A 273 5.18 -0.45 -13.59
C SER A 273 5.18 -1.92 -14.03
N PHE A 274 6.14 -2.66 -13.51
CA PHE A 274 6.20 -4.11 -13.59
C PHE A 274 6.06 -4.68 -12.19
N ILE A 275 5.11 -5.61 -12.01
CA ILE A 275 4.80 -6.26 -10.75
C ILE A 275 4.95 -7.75 -10.97
N ASN A 276 5.68 -8.42 -10.08
CA ASN A 276 5.82 -9.87 -10.14
C ASN A 276 5.78 -10.46 -8.73
N THR A 277 5.02 -11.52 -8.57
CA THR A 277 4.96 -12.31 -7.35
C THR A 277 5.19 -13.77 -7.68
N LEU A 278 5.83 -14.49 -6.80
CA LEU A 278 5.98 -15.93 -6.90
C LEU A 278 5.80 -16.53 -5.52
N THR A 279 5.07 -17.64 -5.46
CA THR A 279 4.99 -18.49 -4.27
C THR A 279 5.13 -19.95 -4.67
N TYR A 280 6.00 -20.66 -3.96
CA TYR A 280 6.32 -22.08 -4.15
C TYR A 280 6.01 -22.84 -2.88
N TYR A 281 5.22 -23.90 -3.01
CA TYR A 281 4.70 -24.73 -1.93
C TYR A 281 5.17 -26.19 -2.10
N PRO A 282 6.40 -26.57 -1.76
CA PRO A 282 6.82 -27.97 -1.76
C PRO A 282 6.24 -28.71 -0.56
N ALA A 283 5.63 -29.86 -0.78
CA ALA A 283 5.15 -30.74 0.28
C ALA A 283 6.32 -31.25 1.13
N LEU A 284 6.21 -31.16 2.47
CA LEU A 284 7.31 -31.55 3.37
C LEU A 284 7.57 -33.05 3.37
N GLU A 285 6.54 -33.87 3.11
CA GLU A 285 6.67 -35.31 3.06
C GLU A 285 7.31 -35.79 1.74
N LYS A 286 7.08 -35.02 0.64
CA LYS A 286 7.55 -35.39 -0.69
C LYS A 286 7.84 -34.15 -1.52
N PHE A 287 9.07 -33.66 -1.49
CA PHE A 287 9.48 -32.42 -2.18
C PHE A 287 9.26 -32.41 -3.71
N SER A 288 9.07 -33.60 -4.34
CA SER A 288 8.70 -33.67 -5.75
C SER A 288 7.22 -33.36 -5.99
N ASP A 289 6.44 -33.27 -4.93
CA ASP A 289 5.05 -32.83 -4.93
C ASP A 289 5.01 -31.37 -4.50
N TYR A 290 4.61 -30.49 -5.40
CA TYR A 290 4.61 -29.08 -5.14
C TYR A 290 3.63 -28.31 -6.02
N TYR A 291 3.13 -27.23 -5.47
CA TYR A 291 2.37 -26.22 -6.19
C TYR A 291 3.21 -24.94 -6.29
N LEU A 292 3.25 -24.33 -7.48
CA LEU A 292 3.89 -23.06 -7.72
C LEU A 292 2.92 -22.13 -8.42
N THR A 293 2.82 -20.90 -7.95
CA THR A 293 2.04 -19.85 -8.61
C THR A 293 2.89 -18.60 -8.77
N THR A 294 2.84 -17.99 -9.95
CA THR A 294 3.50 -16.70 -10.21
C THR A 294 2.59 -15.81 -11.02
N THR A 295 2.60 -14.54 -10.67
CA THR A 295 1.88 -13.49 -11.39
C THR A 295 2.88 -12.48 -11.93
N ALA A 296 2.78 -12.13 -13.20
CA ALA A 296 3.53 -11.05 -13.82
C ALA A 296 2.54 -10.03 -14.40
N GLU A 297 2.69 -8.77 -14.04
CA GLU A 297 1.82 -7.69 -14.50
C GLU A 297 2.62 -6.51 -15.01
N LEU A 298 2.26 -6.00 -16.19
CA LEU A 298 2.63 -4.69 -16.69
C LEU A 298 1.43 -3.75 -16.55
N ARG A 299 1.61 -2.65 -15.84
CA ARG A 299 0.57 -1.64 -15.58
C ARG A 299 1.01 -0.30 -16.16
N SER A 300 0.22 0.23 -17.09
CA SER A 300 0.46 1.53 -17.72
C SER A 300 -0.60 2.54 -17.31
N ASN A 301 -0.22 3.57 -16.59
CA ASN A 301 -1.12 4.62 -16.11
C ASN A 301 -1.30 5.70 -17.21
N PHE A 302 -2.55 6.00 -17.57
CA PHE A 302 -2.90 7.11 -18.47
C PHE A 302 -3.12 8.40 -17.71
N THR A 303 -3.73 8.27 -16.51
CA THR A 303 -3.97 9.37 -15.57
C THR A 303 -3.50 8.95 -14.18
N ALA A 304 -3.75 9.78 -13.15
CA ALA A 304 -3.48 9.42 -11.77
C ALA A 304 -4.33 8.23 -11.28
N THR A 305 -5.47 7.96 -11.91
CA THR A 305 -6.44 6.96 -11.48
C THR A 305 -6.75 5.89 -12.53
N LEU A 306 -6.56 6.16 -13.83
CA LEU A 306 -6.88 5.21 -14.89
C LEU A 306 -5.62 4.54 -15.44
N PHE A 307 -5.68 3.22 -15.58
CA PHE A 307 -4.59 2.41 -16.11
C PHE A 307 -5.06 1.31 -17.05
N LEU A 308 -4.15 0.82 -17.90
CA LEU A 308 -4.23 -0.44 -18.62
C LEU A 308 -3.33 -1.44 -17.93
N ASN A 309 -3.78 -2.68 -17.74
CA ASN A 309 -2.93 -3.76 -17.28
C ASN A 309 -2.93 -4.96 -18.23
N LEU A 310 -1.75 -5.55 -18.36
CA LEU A 310 -1.53 -6.86 -18.93
C LEU A 310 -0.99 -7.74 -17.80
N LYS A 311 -1.77 -8.76 -17.37
CA LYS A 311 -1.42 -9.67 -16.30
C LYS A 311 -1.35 -11.09 -16.87
N ALA A 312 -0.32 -11.83 -16.48
CA ALA A 312 -0.20 -13.27 -16.71
C ALA A 312 -0.08 -13.97 -15.35
N ILE A 313 -0.84 -15.04 -15.17
CA ILE A 313 -0.76 -15.93 -14.01
C ILE A 313 -0.34 -17.30 -14.53
N LEU A 314 0.71 -17.85 -13.96
CA LEU A 314 1.15 -19.22 -14.23
C LEU A 314 1.02 -20.01 -12.94
N ASP A 315 0.26 -21.08 -13.02
CA ASP A 315 0.09 -22.08 -11.99
C ASP A 315 0.72 -23.40 -12.45
N TYR A 316 1.55 -24.00 -11.61
CA TYR A 316 2.13 -25.31 -11.84
C TYR A 316 1.82 -26.21 -10.67
N ASP A 317 1.18 -27.34 -10.96
CA ASP A 317 0.83 -28.37 -10.01
C ASP A 317 1.56 -29.67 -10.40
N ALA A 318 2.41 -30.21 -9.52
CA ALA A 318 3.16 -31.42 -9.80
C ALA A 318 2.25 -32.67 -9.82
N THR A 319 1.14 -32.61 -9.09
CA THR A 319 0.16 -33.71 -8.90
C THR A 319 -1.27 -33.23 -9.16
N PRO A 320 -1.59 -32.78 -10.38
CA PRO A 320 -2.90 -32.24 -10.71
C PRO A 320 -3.97 -33.33 -10.69
N ALA A 321 -5.25 -32.96 -10.83
CA ALA A 321 -6.35 -33.91 -11.05
C ALA A 321 -6.05 -34.86 -12.21
N ILE A 322 -6.64 -36.04 -12.14
CA ILE A 322 -6.49 -37.06 -13.21
C ILE A 322 -7.02 -36.50 -14.53
N GLY A 323 -6.14 -36.42 -15.52
CA GLY A 323 -6.47 -35.87 -16.85
C GLY A 323 -6.23 -34.40 -17.01
N ALA A 324 -5.96 -33.63 -15.93
CA ALA A 324 -5.63 -32.21 -15.99
C ALA A 324 -4.15 -31.98 -16.36
N HIS A 325 -3.87 -30.81 -16.94
CA HIS A 325 -2.52 -30.40 -17.23
C HIS A 325 -1.79 -29.92 -15.95
N LYS A 326 -0.47 -30.10 -15.92
CA LYS A 326 0.36 -29.62 -14.80
C LYS A 326 0.58 -28.11 -14.81
N THR A 327 0.44 -27.48 -15.96
CA THR A 327 0.73 -26.06 -16.14
C THR A 327 -0.49 -25.38 -16.72
N ASP A 328 -0.97 -24.35 -16.03
CA ASP A 328 -2.00 -23.44 -16.49
C ASP A 328 -1.44 -22.03 -16.61
N VAL A 329 -1.75 -21.36 -17.71
CA VAL A 329 -1.38 -19.97 -17.92
C VAL A 329 -2.62 -19.15 -18.27
N LYS A 330 -2.90 -18.15 -17.47
CA LYS A 330 -4.08 -17.29 -17.58
C LYS A 330 -3.64 -15.87 -17.92
N TYR A 331 -4.24 -15.25 -18.93
CA TYR A 331 -3.90 -13.91 -19.38
C TYR A 331 -5.06 -12.95 -19.19
N PHE A 332 -4.75 -11.74 -18.72
CA PHE A 332 -5.70 -10.65 -18.55
C PHE A 332 -5.21 -9.43 -19.30
N LEU A 333 -6.10 -8.82 -20.04
CA LEU A 333 -5.95 -7.48 -20.55
C LEU A 333 -7.16 -6.69 -20.06
N GLY A 334 -6.92 -5.64 -19.29
CA GLY A 334 -8.01 -4.91 -18.66
C GLY A 334 -7.74 -3.41 -18.53
N LEU A 335 -8.82 -2.65 -18.51
CA LEU A 335 -8.82 -1.27 -18.06
C LEU A 335 -9.12 -1.23 -16.56
N GLY A 336 -8.43 -0.36 -15.83
CA GLY A 336 -8.58 -0.30 -14.40
C GLY A 336 -8.62 1.11 -13.84
N TYR A 337 -9.07 1.19 -12.59
CA TYR A 337 -9.18 2.38 -11.77
C TYR A 337 -8.44 2.20 -10.46
N SER A 338 -7.55 3.14 -10.14
CA SER A 338 -6.81 3.21 -8.85
C SER A 338 -7.43 4.27 -7.95
N PHE A 339 -7.54 3.97 -6.65
CA PHE A 339 -8.08 4.87 -5.61
C PHE A 339 -7.24 4.89 -4.34
#